data_669092c42bf07f29c5b046b435b6110f
#
_entry.id   669092c42bf07f29c5b046b435b6110f
#
_cell.length_a   1.000
_cell.length_b   1.000
_cell.length_c   1.000
_cell.angle_alpha   90.00
_cell.angle_beta   90.00
_cell.angle_gamma   90.00
#
_symmetry.space_group_name_H-M   'P 1'
#
loop_
_entity.id
_entity.type
_entity.pdbx_description
1 polymer ?
#
loop_
_entity_poly.entity_id
_entity_poly.type
_entity_poly.pdbx_seq_one_letter_code
_entity_poly.pdbx_strand_id
1 'polypeptide(L)'
;DRLAVVDTLGRHWPRILSEGWDFYMQPRWSRCGKHVAWISWNHPNMPWDGSVLQCGQVLVDGEVLPTLENAEALDGAGDVSVFQPEFSEDGTSLYYVSDREGFGQIWNVEIETGSRKQLTFGQEEYGQPAWVQDLRTYALIHNDEKALTIVNRAGFMRVCLIDLKNGAQEDLDSLSHFGDLSHLSISPDGLRVSAIASGGALASRLIGWDCPSGELETYLVAAQAPEAKALSKAEPMTYESAGGCLAHGIYYPPVGSVPGLEGPPPLLVIVHGGPT
;
A
#
# COMPACT_ATOMS: atom_id res chain seq x y z
N ASP A 1 5.90 -22.35 -3.78
CA ASP A 1 4.80 -22.09 -2.83
C ASP A 1 3.46 -22.57 -3.38
N ARG A 2 2.40 -22.45 -2.59
CA ARG A 2 1.03 -22.82 -2.97
C ARG A 2 0.03 -21.96 -2.23
N LEU A 3 -1.10 -21.68 -2.86
CA LEU A 3 -2.26 -21.13 -2.21
C LEU A 3 -3.12 -22.28 -1.67
N ALA A 4 -3.44 -22.28 -0.39
CA ALA A 4 -4.22 -23.32 0.23
C ALA A 4 -5.33 -22.74 1.11
N VAL A 5 -6.44 -23.47 1.23
CA VAL A 5 -7.53 -23.20 2.17
C VAL A 5 -7.50 -24.18 3.32
N VAL A 6 -7.79 -23.68 4.53
CA VAL A 6 -7.88 -24.46 5.76
C VAL A 6 -9.25 -24.28 6.40
N ASP A 7 -9.78 -25.36 6.95
CA ASP A 7 -10.97 -25.30 7.81
C ASP A 7 -10.55 -24.79 9.20
N THR A 8 -11.08 -23.65 9.61
CA THR A 8 -10.78 -23.06 10.93
C THR A 8 -11.26 -23.93 12.10
N LEU A 9 -12.15 -24.86 11.86
CA LEU A 9 -12.63 -25.83 12.85
C LEU A 9 -11.85 -27.14 12.84
N GLY A 10 -10.87 -27.29 11.92
CA GLY A 10 -10.00 -28.47 11.85
C GLY A 10 -10.68 -29.78 11.44
N ARG A 11 -11.85 -29.74 10.82
CA ARG A 11 -12.62 -30.90 10.39
C ARG A 11 -12.07 -31.55 9.11
N HIS A 12 -11.33 -30.75 8.31
CA HIS A 12 -10.79 -31.15 7.03
C HIS A 12 -9.29 -30.86 6.93
N TRP A 13 -8.56 -31.71 6.20
CA TRP A 13 -7.18 -31.42 5.81
C TRP A 13 -7.10 -30.23 4.87
N PRO A 14 -6.03 -29.42 4.94
CA PRO A 14 -5.83 -28.32 4.00
C PRO A 14 -5.96 -28.76 2.56
N ARG A 15 -6.61 -27.93 1.73
CA ARG A 15 -6.75 -28.16 0.29
C ARG A 15 -5.98 -27.08 -0.48
N ILE A 16 -5.22 -27.51 -1.47
CA ILE A 16 -4.54 -26.60 -2.41
C ILE A 16 -5.60 -25.98 -3.32
N LEU A 17 -5.60 -24.66 -3.39
CA LEU A 17 -6.45 -23.87 -4.29
C LEU A 17 -5.72 -23.53 -5.59
N SER A 18 -4.42 -23.19 -5.52
CA SER A 18 -3.59 -22.86 -6.67
C SER A 18 -2.15 -23.30 -6.45
N GLU A 19 -1.51 -23.80 -7.52
CA GLU A 19 -0.11 -24.17 -7.58
C GLU A 19 0.45 -23.88 -8.97
N GLY A 20 1.78 -23.95 -9.14
CA GLY A 20 2.45 -23.73 -10.44
C GLY A 20 3.24 -22.43 -10.52
N TRP A 21 3.16 -21.58 -9.53
CA TRP A 21 4.02 -20.40 -9.37
C TRP A 21 5.00 -20.62 -8.23
N ASP A 22 6.16 -19.97 -8.28
CA ASP A 22 7.15 -20.08 -7.22
C ASP A 22 6.69 -19.39 -5.94
N PHE A 23 5.99 -18.25 -6.07
CA PHE A 23 5.56 -17.41 -4.95
C PHE A 23 4.12 -16.94 -5.05
N TYR A 24 3.49 -16.74 -3.89
CA TYR A 24 2.12 -16.28 -3.72
C TYR A 24 2.04 -15.28 -2.59
N MET A 25 1.22 -14.23 -2.75
CA MET A 25 0.97 -13.23 -1.71
C MET A 25 -0.44 -12.66 -1.78
N GLN A 26 -0.84 -12.03 -0.70
CA GLN A 26 -2.05 -11.20 -0.58
C GLN A 26 -3.34 -11.88 -1.09
N PRO A 27 -3.67 -13.11 -0.65
CA PRO A 27 -4.95 -13.70 -1.01
C PRO A 27 -6.10 -12.88 -0.41
N ARG A 28 -7.14 -12.66 -1.21
CA ARG A 28 -8.36 -11.95 -0.81
C ARG A 28 -9.58 -12.72 -1.27
N TRP A 29 -10.55 -12.83 -0.39
CA TRP A 29 -11.89 -13.33 -0.71
C TRP A 29 -12.79 -12.17 -1.09
N SER A 30 -13.63 -12.35 -2.11
CA SER A 30 -14.75 -11.44 -2.32
C SER A 30 -15.71 -11.55 -1.13
N ARG A 31 -16.38 -10.43 -0.80
CA ARG A 31 -17.32 -10.40 0.35
C ARG A 31 -18.44 -11.43 0.25
N CYS A 32 -18.89 -11.73 -0.97
CA CYS A 32 -19.90 -12.76 -1.23
C CYS A 32 -19.35 -14.20 -1.22
N GLY A 33 -18.02 -14.37 -1.09
CA GLY A 33 -17.35 -15.68 -1.08
C GLY A 33 -17.28 -16.39 -2.43
N LYS A 34 -17.64 -15.73 -3.55
CA LYS A 34 -17.69 -16.35 -4.89
C LYS A 34 -16.34 -16.33 -5.62
N HIS A 35 -15.43 -15.46 -5.21
CA HIS A 35 -14.12 -15.32 -5.85
C HIS A 35 -13.00 -15.24 -4.82
N VAL A 36 -11.81 -15.66 -5.23
CA VAL A 36 -10.54 -15.41 -4.53
C VAL A 36 -9.58 -14.77 -5.53
N ALA A 37 -8.94 -13.68 -5.12
CA ALA A 37 -7.85 -13.05 -5.86
C ALA A 37 -6.54 -13.19 -5.07
N TRP A 38 -5.41 -13.22 -5.78
CA TRP A 38 -4.08 -13.26 -5.19
C TRP A 38 -3.04 -12.72 -6.18
N ILE A 39 -1.87 -12.45 -5.68
CA ILE A 39 -0.69 -12.10 -6.48
C ILE A 39 0.24 -13.31 -6.54
N SER A 40 0.84 -13.55 -7.71
CA SER A 40 1.84 -14.59 -7.91
C SER A 40 2.98 -14.12 -8.82
N TRP A 41 4.17 -14.68 -8.65
CA TRP A 41 5.32 -14.42 -9.50
C TRP A 41 6.28 -15.62 -9.50
N ASN A 42 7.22 -15.61 -10.43
CA ASN A 42 8.25 -16.64 -10.56
C ASN A 42 9.64 -16.04 -10.47
N HIS A 43 10.57 -16.79 -9.94
CA HIS A 43 11.99 -16.48 -10.01
C HIS A 43 12.43 -16.28 -11.48
N PRO A 44 13.31 -15.33 -11.83
CA PRO A 44 14.15 -14.53 -10.92
C PRO A 44 13.51 -13.25 -10.38
N ASN A 45 12.27 -12.95 -10.75
CA ASN A 45 11.60 -11.73 -10.30
C ASN A 45 11.34 -11.74 -8.80
N MET A 46 11.47 -10.54 -8.21
CA MET A 46 10.83 -10.20 -6.96
C MET A 46 9.44 -9.63 -7.24
N PRO A 47 8.52 -9.56 -6.26
CA PRO A 47 7.15 -9.09 -6.51
C PRO A 47 7.06 -7.65 -7.02
N TRP A 48 8.09 -6.84 -6.81
CA TRP A 48 8.20 -5.46 -7.33
C TRP A 48 8.89 -5.34 -8.68
N ASP A 49 9.50 -6.41 -9.21
CA ASP A 49 10.04 -6.44 -10.57
C ASP A 49 8.96 -6.80 -11.58
N GLY A 50 8.13 -7.78 -11.22
CA GLY A 50 7.05 -8.25 -12.06
C GLY A 50 6.24 -9.34 -11.37
N SER A 51 4.93 -9.18 -11.37
CA SER A 51 3.98 -10.08 -10.72
C SER A 51 2.64 -10.09 -11.46
N VAL A 52 1.78 -11.04 -11.11
CA VAL A 52 0.50 -11.26 -11.80
C VAL A 52 -0.64 -11.27 -10.79
N LEU A 53 -1.66 -10.47 -11.05
CA LEU A 53 -2.94 -10.51 -10.37
C LEU A 53 -3.77 -11.65 -10.94
N GLN A 54 -4.11 -12.60 -10.09
CA GLN A 54 -4.94 -13.75 -10.42
C GLN A 54 -6.30 -13.66 -9.72
N CYS A 55 -7.33 -14.19 -10.35
CA CYS A 55 -8.63 -14.35 -9.76
C CYS A 55 -9.24 -15.70 -10.19
N GLY A 56 -9.85 -16.41 -9.24
CA GLY A 56 -10.53 -17.68 -9.50
C GLY A 56 -11.92 -17.69 -8.86
N GLN A 57 -12.84 -18.40 -9.53
CA GLN A 57 -14.19 -18.63 -9.02
C GLN A 57 -14.16 -19.72 -7.94
N VAL A 58 -14.81 -19.46 -6.82
CA VAL A 58 -14.94 -20.38 -5.70
C VAL A 58 -16.12 -21.30 -5.90
N LEU A 59 -15.87 -22.59 -5.85
CA LEU A 59 -16.89 -23.64 -5.84
C LEU A 59 -16.95 -24.28 -4.46
N VAL A 60 -18.15 -24.34 -3.90
CA VAL A 60 -18.44 -25.04 -2.65
C VAL A 60 -19.43 -26.16 -2.96
N ASP A 61 -19.03 -27.39 -2.68
CA ASP A 61 -19.87 -28.57 -2.84
C ASP A 61 -20.07 -29.24 -1.46
N GLY A 62 -21.26 -29.07 -0.91
CA GLY A 62 -21.64 -29.60 0.40
C GLY A 62 -20.79 -29.07 1.56
N GLU A 63 -20.33 -29.97 2.44
CA GLU A 63 -19.55 -29.61 3.64
C GLU A 63 -18.03 -29.69 3.43
N VAL A 64 -17.56 -29.87 2.20
CA VAL A 64 -16.13 -29.98 1.90
C VAL A 64 -15.49 -28.60 1.70
N LEU A 65 -14.16 -28.55 1.84
CA LEU A 65 -13.41 -27.31 1.55
C LEU A 65 -13.60 -26.89 0.10
N PRO A 66 -13.68 -25.57 -0.18
CA PRO A 66 -13.86 -25.05 -1.54
C PRO A 66 -12.72 -25.45 -2.48
N THR A 67 -13.04 -25.42 -3.76
CA THR A 67 -12.10 -25.47 -4.89
C THR A 67 -12.17 -24.19 -5.69
N LEU A 68 -11.18 -23.97 -6.58
CA LEU A 68 -11.23 -22.89 -7.55
C LEU A 68 -11.43 -23.44 -8.94
N GLU A 69 -12.26 -22.77 -9.72
CA GLU A 69 -12.38 -22.94 -11.16
C GLU A 69 -12.05 -21.62 -11.87
N ASN A 70 -11.71 -21.74 -13.15
CA ASN A 70 -11.48 -20.58 -14.03
C ASN A 70 -10.52 -19.55 -13.43
N ALA A 71 -9.41 -20.02 -12.84
CA ALA A 71 -8.37 -19.13 -12.35
C ALA A 71 -7.67 -18.47 -13.55
N GLU A 72 -7.77 -17.15 -13.66
CA GLU A 72 -7.25 -16.36 -14.76
C GLU A 72 -6.37 -15.22 -14.27
N ALA A 73 -5.38 -14.86 -15.12
CA ALA A 73 -4.57 -13.67 -14.92
C ALA A 73 -5.36 -12.44 -15.38
N LEU A 74 -5.64 -11.52 -14.48
CA LEU A 74 -6.37 -10.30 -14.79
C LEU A 74 -5.45 -9.15 -15.19
N ASP A 75 -4.26 -9.03 -14.57
CA ASP A 75 -3.24 -8.03 -14.91
C ASP A 75 -1.86 -8.46 -14.43
N GLY A 76 -0.83 -7.64 -14.76
CA GLY A 76 0.56 -7.88 -14.44
C GLY A 76 1.34 -8.55 -15.57
N ALA A 77 2.64 -8.56 -15.45
CA ALA A 77 3.57 -9.16 -16.39
C ALA A 77 4.94 -9.41 -15.74
N GLY A 78 5.91 -9.92 -16.50
CA GLY A 78 7.27 -10.11 -16.02
C GLY A 78 8.05 -8.81 -15.74
N ASP A 79 7.55 -7.68 -16.22
CA ASP A 79 8.11 -6.33 -16.07
C ASP A 79 7.06 -5.31 -15.59
N VAL A 80 5.95 -5.80 -15.05
CA VAL A 80 4.88 -5.00 -14.44
C VAL A 80 4.57 -5.57 -13.07
N SER A 81 4.75 -4.79 -12.03
CA SER A 81 4.37 -5.14 -10.67
C SER A 81 2.89 -4.83 -10.44
N VAL A 82 2.21 -5.75 -9.77
CA VAL A 82 0.85 -5.55 -9.26
C VAL A 82 0.81 -5.88 -7.77
N PHE A 83 0.00 -5.12 -7.04
CA PHE A 83 0.07 -5.10 -5.58
C PHE A 83 -1.31 -4.84 -4.96
N GLN A 84 -1.56 -5.44 -3.81
CA GLN A 84 -2.74 -5.21 -2.97
C GLN A 84 -4.07 -5.31 -3.72
N PRO A 85 -4.52 -6.51 -4.14
CA PRO A 85 -5.85 -6.69 -4.70
C PRO A 85 -6.93 -6.53 -3.62
N GLU A 86 -7.97 -5.76 -3.91
CA GLU A 86 -9.15 -5.59 -3.05
C GLU A 86 -10.41 -5.68 -3.90
N PHE A 87 -11.35 -6.53 -3.51
CA PHE A 87 -12.62 -6.63 -4.21
C PHE A 87 -13.51 -5.42 -3.96
N SER A 88 -14.28 -5.02 -4.99
CA SER A 88 -15.46 -4.18 -4.80
C SER A 88 -16.47 -4.85 -3.86
N GLU A 89 -17.32 -4.07 -3.23
CA GLU A 89 -18.30 -4.60 -2.26
C GLU A 89 -19.24 -5.63 -2.91
N ASP A 90 -19.64 -5.42 -4.16
CA ASP A 90 -20.46 -6.34 -4.94
C ASP A 90 -19.68 -7.56 -5.47
N GLY A 91 -18.34 -7.53 -5.40
CA GLY A 91 -17.45 -8.60 -5.86
C GLY A 91 -17.33 -8.73 -7.36
N THR A 92 -17.74 -7.71 -8.14
CA THR A 92 -17.69 -7.74 -9.62
C THR A 92 -16.38 -7.23 -10.18
N SER A 93 -15.63 -6.46 -9.40
CA SER A 93 -14.34 -5.90 -9.81
C SER A 93 -13.29 -5.97 -8.71
N LEU A 94 -12.04 -5.75 -9.10
CA LEU A 94 -10.88 -5.64 -8.24
C LEU A 94 -10.23 -4.28 -8.42
N TYR A 95 -9.87 -3.65 -7.31
CA TYR A 95 -8.93 -2.56 -7.25
C TYR A 95 -7.56 -3.12 -6.94
N TYR A 96 -6.50 -2.50 -7.44
CA TYR A 96 -5.12 -2.90 -7.20
C TYR A 96 -4.16 -1.77 -7.57
N VAL A 97 -2.93 -1.85 -7.13
CA VAL A 97 -1.85 -0.97 -7.58
C VAL A 97 -1.10 -1.65 -8.70
N SER A 98 -0.74 -0.89 -9.76
CA SER A 98 0.15 -1.35 -10.83
C SER A 98 1.10 -0.24 -11.24
N ASP A 99 2.37 -0.59 -11.47
CA ASP A 99 3.43 0.29 -11.94
C ASP A 99 3.59 0.33 -13.47
N ARG A 100 2.60 -0.17 -14.20
CA ARG A 100 2.57 -0.26 -15.68
C ARG A 100 2.98 1.03 -16.38
N GLU A 101 2.67 2.18 -15.79
CA GLU A 101 2.98 3.51 -16.32
C GLU A 101 4.24 4.13 -15.64
N GLY A 102 5.06 3.31 -14.99
CA GLY A 102 6.34 3.69 -14.36
C GLY A 102 6.25 4.08 -12.89
N PHE A 103 5.07 4.43 -12.38
CA PHE A 103 4.77 4.66 -10.96
C PHE A 103 3.60 3.77 -10.56
N GLY A 104 3.59 3.30 -9.32
CA GLY A 104 2.47 2.54 -8.77
C GLY A 104 1.22 3.40 -8.74
N GLN A 105 0.27 3.11 -9.61
CA GLN A 105 -1.01 3.79 -9.74
C GLN A 105 -2.15 2.86 -9.31
N ILE A 106 -3.26 3.42 -8.87
CA ILE A 106 -4.46 2.65 -8.55
C ILE A 106 -5.26 2.37 -9.82
N TRP A 107 -5.57 1.11 -10.02
CA TRP A 107 -6.34 0.59 -11.14
C TRP A 107 -7.57 -0.16 -10.65
N ASN A 108 -8.53 -0.32 -11.55
CA ASN A 108 -9.68 -1.19 -11.39
C ASN A 108 -9.75 -2.15 -12.58
N VAL A 109 -10.14 -3.40 -12.34
CA VAL A 109 -10.43 -4.39 -13.38
C VAL A 109 -11.78 -5.06 -13.12
N GLU A 110 -12.64 -5.11 -14.13
CA GLU A 110 -13.88 -5.90 -14.10
C GLU A 110 -13.55 -7.37 -14.31
N ILE A 111 -14.00 -8.24 -13.42
CA ILE A 111 -13.61 -9.66 -13.41
C ILE A 111 -14.16 -10.38 -14.64
N GLU A 112 -15.42 -10.13 -14.99
CA GLU A 112 -16.09 -10.84 -16.10
C GLU A 112 -15.55 -10.45 -17.47
N THR A 113 -15.24 -9.18 -17.68
CA THR A 113 -14.84 -8.64 -18.99
C THR A 113 -13.33 -8.47 -19.14
N GLY A 114 -12.58 -8.45 -18.05
CA GLY A 114 -11.15 -8.08 -18.02
C GLY A 114 -10.89 -6.61 -18.37
N SER A 115 -11.94 -5.78 -18.43
CA SER A 115 -11.82 -4.34 -18.72
C SER A 115 -11.11 -3.63 -17.58
N ARG A 116 -10.07 -2.86 -17.91
CA ARG A 116 -9.23 -2.15 -16.95
C ARG A 116 -9.38 -0.65 -17.06
N LYS A 117 -9.36 0.03 -15.92
CA LYS A 117 -9.44 1.48 -15.81
C LYS A 117 -8.40 1.99 -14.82
N GLN A 118 -7.54 2.88 -15.26
CA GLN A 118 -6.64 3.62 -14.37
C GLN A 118 -7.40 4.72 -13.64
N LEU A 119 -7.17 4.86 -12.33
CA LEU A 119 -7.86 5.84 -11.48
C LEU A 119 -6.96 6.98 -11.05
N THR A 120 -5.65 6.74 -10.88
CA THR A 120 -4.66 7.75 -10.52
C THR A 120 -3.63 7.90 -11.62
N PHE A 121 -3.02 9.08 -11.74
CA PHE A 121 -2.12 9.42 -12.83
C PHE A 121 -0.97 10.29 -12.34
N GLY A 122 0.12 10.35 -13.10
CA GLY A 122 1.23 11.25 -12.85
C GLY A 122 2.46 10.55 -12.27
N GLN A 123 3.30 11.32 -11.59
CA GLN A 123 4.60 10.87 -11.06
C GLN A 123 4.56 10.67 -9.53
N GLU A 124 3.39 10.49 -8.98
CA GLU A 124 3.19 10.17 -7.57
C GLU A 124 3.10 8.65 -7.39
N GLU A 125 3.63 8.14 -6.30
CA GLU A 125 3.70 6.72 -6.01
C GLU A 125 2.63 6.32 -5.00
N TYR A 126 1.64 5.54 -5.43
CA TYR A 126 0.56 4.99 -4.60
C TYR A 126 0.85 3.57 -4.12
N GLY A 127 1.90 2.96 -4.64
CA GLY A 127 2.39 1.66 -4.22
C GLY A 127 3.50 1.74 -3.19
N GLN A 128 3.93 0.58 -2.78
CA GLN A 128 5.19 0.35 -2.06
C GLN A 128 5.73 -1.01 -2.51
N PRO A 129 7.06 -1.20 -2.54
CA PRO A 129 7.62 -2.52 -2.79
C PRO A 129 7.06 -3.55 -1.81
N ALA A 130 6.56 -4.64 -2.32
CA ALA A 130 5.87 -5.65 -1.53
C ALA A 130 6.83 -6.56 -0.76
N TRP A 131 7.60 -5.99 0.19
CA TRP A 131 8.60 -6.72 0.98
C TRP A 131 8.01 -7.67 2.01
N VAL A 132 6.79 -7.43 2.44
CA VAL A 132 6.12 -8.23 3.44
C VAL A 132 4.68 -8.54 3.02
N GLN A 133 4.15 -9.65 3.54
CA GLN A 133 2.74 -9.98 3.34
C GLN A 133 1.84 -8.93 3.98
N ASP A 134 0.68 -8.73 3.37
CA ASP A 134 -0.39 -7.84 3.88
C ASP A 134 0.01 -6.36 4.04
N LEU A 135 1.04 -5.90 3.33
CA LEU A 135 1.33 -4.47 3.21
C LEU A 135 0.19 -3.77 2.47
N ARG A 136 -0.29 -2.65 2.99
CA ARG A 136 -1.46 -1.93 2.45
C ARG A 136 -1.21 -0.45 2.36
N THR A 137 -1.44 0.11 1.18
CA THR A 137 -1.30 1.53 0.88
C THR A 137 -2.64 2.23 0.68
N TYR A 138 -3.73 1.47 0.49
CA TYR A 138 -5.07 2.05 0.38
C TYR A 138 -6.13 1.18 1.06
N ALA A 139 -7.30 1.75 1.29
CA ALA A 139 -8.49 1.08 1.80
C ALA A 139 -9.74 1.63 1.11
N LEU A 140 -10.64 0.73 0.70
CA LEU A 140 -11.93 1.09 0.12
C LEU A 140 -12.89 1.53 1.22
N ILE A 141 -13.56 2.67 1.05
CA ILE A 141 -14.48 3.25 2.03
C ILE A 141 -15.78 3.69 1.36
N HIS A 142 -16.80 3.91 2.15
CA HIS A 142 -18.12 4.39 1.68
C HIS A 142 -18.72 3.52 0.58
N ASN A 143 -18.84 2.21 0.81
CA ASN A 143 -19.40 1.26 -0.16
C ASN A 143 -18.74 1.37 -1.55
N ASP A 144 -17.39 1.42 -1.58
CA ASP A 144 -16.58 1.59 -2.79
C ASP A 144 -16.82 2.90 -3.56
N GLU A 145 -17.35 3.94 -2.92
CA GLU A 145 -17.42 5.25 -3.56
C GLU A 145 -16.06 5.95 -3.53
N LYS A 146 -15.25 5.70 -2.50
CA LYS A 146 -13.95 6.31 -2.28
C LYS A 146 -12.90 5.30 -1.83
N ALA A 147 -11.64 5.62 -2.08
CA ALA A 147 -10.49 4.99 -1.44
C ALA A 147 -9.74 6.02 -0.60
N LEU A 148 -9.39 5.66 0.63
CA LEU A 148 -8.35 6.35 1.39
C LEU A 148 -7.01 5.76 0.98
N THR A 149 -6.07 6.57 0.56
CA THR A 149 -4.78 6.08 0.08
C THR A 149 -3.60 6.85 0.67
N ILE A 150 -2.51 6.15 0.88
CA ILE A 150 -1.20 6.73 1.16
C ILE A 150 -0.50 6.94 -0.17
N VAL A 151 0.00 8.14 -0.40
CA VAL A 151 0.75 8.50 -1.60
C VAL A 151 2.09 9.11 -1.21
N ASN A 152 3.17 8.69 -1.88
CA ASN A 152 4.48 9.30 -1.72
C ASN A 152 4.60 10.48 -2.69
N ARG A 153 4.83 11.67 -2.12
CA ARG A 153 5.09 12.91 -2.85
C ARG A 153 6.43 13.49 -2.38
N ALA A 154 7.40 13.47 -3.26
CA ALA A 154 8.76 14.00 -3.00
C ALA A 154 9.40 13.46 -1.69
N GLY A 155 9.21 12.17 -1.41
CA GLY A 155 9.78 11.48 -0.24
C GLY A 155 8.95 11.60 1.05
N PHE A 156 7.78 12.23 0.99
CA PHE A 156 6.86 12.33 2.13
C PHE A 156 5.55 11.59 1.85
N MET A 157 5.13 10.79 2.80
CA MET A 157 3.82 10.16 2.73
C MET A 157 2.73 11.20 3.00
N ARG A 158 1.69 11.16 2.18
CA ARG A 158 0.47 11.95 2.32
C ARG A 158 -0.72 11.01 2.27
N VAL A 159 -1.82 11.46 2.81
CA VAL A 159 -3.07 10.71 2.74
C VAL A 159 -4.06 11.51 1.92
N CYS A 160 -4.67 10.87 0.96
CA CYS A 160 -5.73 11.47 0.15
C CYS A 160 -6.92 10.53 0.00
N LEU A 161 -8.08 11.12 -0.23
CA LEU A 161 -9.30 10.45 -0.67
C LEU A 161 -9.34 10.47 -2.19
N ILE A 162 -9.64 9.32 -2.78
CA ILE A 162 -9.85 9.18 -4.21
C ILE A 162 -11.31 8.81 -4.45
N ASP A 163 -11.99 9.57 -5.29
CA ASP A 163 -13.30 9.19 -5.83
C ASP A 163 -13.10 8.09 -6.88
N LEU A 164 -13.64 6.91 -6.64
CA LEU A 164 -13.42 5.73 -7.48
C LEU A 164 -14.18 5.77 -8.81
N LYS A 165 -15.16 6.66 -8.96
CA LYS A 165 -15.91 6.84 -10.22
C LYS A 165 -15.10 7.63 -11.25
N ASN A 166 -14.43 8.69 -10.80
CA ASN A 166 -13.80 9.67 -11.69
C ASN A 166 -12.30 9.90 -11.43
N GLY A 167 -11.72 9.34 -10.34
CA GLY A 167 -10.32 9.49 -9.97
C GLY A 167 -9.99 10.85 -9.32
N ALA A 168 -10.98 11.67 -8.98
CA ALA A 168 -10.74 12.95 -8.30
C ALA A 168 -10.11 12.70 -6.93
N GLN A 169 -9.16 13.54 -6.57
CA GLN A 169 -8.36 13.41 -5.36
C GLN A 169 -8.54 14.61 -4.44
N GLU A 170 -8.59 14.33 -3.14
CA GLU A 170 -8.68 15.33 -2.08
C GLU A 170 -7.67 14.98 -0.96
N ASP A 171 -6.73 15.88 -0.71
CA ASP A 171 -5.75 15.69 0.37
C ASP A 171 -6.42 15.84 1.74
N LEU A 172 -6.06 14.96 2.68
CA LEU A 172 -6.51 15.04 4.06
C LEU A 172 -5.53 15.88 4.89
N ASP A 173 -5.78 17.18 4.95
CA ASP A 173 -4.93 18.14 5.69
C ASP A 173 -4.77 17.77 7.16
N SER A 174 -5.77 17.16 7.78
CA SER A 174 -5.71 16.68 9.17
C SER A 174 -4.59 15.67 9.41
N LEU A 175 -4.15 14.94 8.37
CA LEU A 175 -3.08 13.94 8.42
C LEU A 175 -1.76 14.47 7.84
N SER A 176 -1.71 15.69 7.32
CA SER A 176 -0.54 16.25 6.61
C SER A 176 0.70 16.47 7.50
N HIS A 177 0.52 16.49 8.82
CA HIS A 177 1.61 16.64 9.79
C HIS A 177 2.40 15.34 10.02
N PHE A 178 1.92 14.20 9.56
CA PHE A 178 2.68 12.96 9.52
C PHE A 178 3.58 12.94 8.27
N GLY A 179 4.80 12.48 8.41
CA GLY A 179 5.75 12.32 7.32
C GLY A 179 5.82 10.89 6.79
N ASP A 180 5.36 9.94 7.61
CA ASP A 180 5.33 8.52 7.31
C ASP A 180 4.03 7.91 7.85
N LEU A 181 3.38 7.13 7.01
CA LEU A 181 2.18 6.36 7.33
C LEU A 181 2.29 4.96 6.72
N SER A 182 1.82 3.97 7.46
CA SER A 182 1.85 2.58 7.02
C SER A 182 0.72 1.76 7.66
N HIS A 183 0.55 0.52 7.19
CA HIS A 183 -0.37 -0.46 7.77
C HIS A 183 -1.83 0.04 7.81
N LEU A 184 -2.29 0.61 6.69
CA LEU A 184 -3.70 0.98 6.55
C LEU A 184 -4.60 -0.24 6.77
N SER A 185 -5.57 -0.08 7.67
CA SER A 185 -6.60 -1.08 7.90
C SER A 185 -7.95 -0.37 8.02
N ILE A 186 -9.00 -1.03 7.53
CA ILE A 186 -10.35 -0.48 7.57
C ILE A 186 -11.26 -1.37 8.42
N SER A 187 -12.17 -0.73 9.16
CA SER A 187 -13.21 -1.46 9.89
C SER A 187 -14.18 -2.16 8.93
N PRO A 188 -14.83 -3.26 9.38
CA PRO A 188 -15.75 -4.03 8.52
C PRO A 188 -16.94 -3.23 7.97
N ASP A 189 -17.31 -2.15 8.65
CA ASP A 189 -18.38 -1.23 8.23
C ASP A 189 -17.91 -0.14 7.25
N GLY A 190 -16.60 -0.08 6.95
CA GLY A 190 -16.02 0.92 6.06
C GLY A 190 -15.99 2.35 6.60
N LEU A 191 -16.21 2.55 7.91
CA LEU A 191 -16.37 3.88 8.51
C LEU A 191 -15.15 4.37 9.26
N ARG A 192 -14.24 3.48 9.65
CA ARG A 192 -13.02 3.83 10.37
C ARG A 192 -11.79 3.24 9.73
N VAL A 193 -10.76 4.06 9.60
CA VAL A 193 -9.44 3.64 9.13
C VAL A 193 -8.45 3.79 10.27
N SER A 194 -7.57 2.80 10.44
CA SER A 194 -6.43 2.88 11.34
C SER A 194 -5.13 2.79 10.57
N ALA A 195 -4.08 3.41 11.11
CA ALA A 195 -2.74 3.37 10.55
C ALA A 195 -1.68 3.54 11.64
N ILE A 196 -0.46 3.13 11.32
CA ILE A 196 0.72 3.54 12.07
C ILE A 196 1.25 4.81 11.41
N ALA A 197 1.38 5.87 12.19
CA ALA A 197 1.83 7.18 11.71
C ALA A 197 3.03 7.69 12.50
N SER A 198 3.96 8.35 11.83
CA SER A 198 5.11 8.99 12.45
C SER A 198 5.51 10.25 11.68
N GLY A 199 6.47 11.00 12.22
CA GLY A 199 6.99 12.19 11.56
C GLY A 199 8.31 12.64 12.19
N GLY A 200 8.98 13.59 11.56
CA GLY A 200 10.28 14.06 12.01
C GLY A 200 10.31 14.56 13.47
N ALA A 201 9.17 15.04 13.98
CA ALA A 201 9.00 15.48 15.36
C ALA A 201 7.94 14.68 16.15
N LEU A 202 7.48 13.56 15.58
CA LEU A 202 6.40 12.77 16.14
C LEU A 202 6.85 11.30 16.24
N ALA A 203 6.84 10.76 17.47
CA ALA A 203 7.05 9.33 17.68
C ALA A 203 5.96 8.52 16.99
N SER A 204 6.30 7.31 16.56
CA SER A 204 5.36 6.36 15.95
C SER A 204 4.15 6.16 16.87
N ARG A 205 2.97 6.16 16.26
CA ARG A 205 1.69 6.06 16.96
C ARG A 205 0.66 5.30 16.15
N LEU A 206 -0.24 4.66 16.83
CA LEU A 206 -1.44 4.09 16.23
C LEU A 206 -2.52 5.18 16.21
N ILE A 207 -3.00 5.49 15.03
CA ILE A 207 -4.08 6.47 14.82
C ILE A 207 -5.33 5.79 14.30
N GLY A 208 -6.48 6.41 14.57
CA GLY A 208 -7.75 6.11 13.95
C GLY A 208 -8.32 7.37 13.31
N TRP A 209 -8.89 7.24 12.13
CA TRP A 209 -9.59 8.30 11.43
C TRP A 209 -11.03 7.85 11.15
N ASP A 210 -11.98 8.63 11.63
CA ASP A 210 -13.41 8.41 11.39
C ASP A 210 -13.79 9.05 10.05
N CYS A 211 -14.22 8.23 9.09
CA CYS A 211 -14.47 8.66 7.73
C CYS A 211 -15.63 9.67 7.62
N PRO A 212 -16.77 9.51 8.32
CA PRO A 212 -17.87 10.46 8.25
C PRO A 212 -17.58 11.81 8.88
N SER A 213 -16.92 11.85 10.04
CA SER A 213 -16.68 13.10 10.78
C SER A 213 -15.35 13.76 10.42
N GLY A 214 -14.39 12.98 9.86
CA GLY A 214 -13.01 13.43 9.66
C GLY A 214 -12.20 13.53 10.96
N GLU A 215 -12.71 13.00 12.07
CA GLU A 215 -12.06 13.07 13.37
C GLU A 215 -10.86 12.12 13.44
N LEU A 216 -9.72 12.66 13.92
CA LEU A 216 -8.50 11.91 14.13
C LEU A 216 -8.29 11.62 15.63
N GLU A 217 -8.13 10.35 15.95
CA GLU A 217 -7.83 9.86 17.30
C GLU A 217 -6.45 9.20 17.35
N THR A 218 -5.73 9.38 18.44
CA THR A 218 -4.48 8.67 18.73
C THR A 218 -4.74 7.63 19.82
N TYR A 219 -4.61 6.35 19.47
CA TYR A 219 -4.86 5.25 20.42
C TYR A 219 -3.63 4.90 21.25
N LEU A 220 -2.44 4.95 20.65
CA LEU A 220 -1.20 4.57 21.29
C LEU A 220 -0.04 5.39 20.74
N VAL A 221 0.90 5.77 21.61
CA VAL A 221 2.18 6.38 21.24
C VAL A 221 3.30 5.46 21.70
N ALA A 222 4.19 5.08 20.79
CA ALA A 222 5.22 4.08 21.05
C ALA A 222 6.32 4.55 22.02
N ALA A 223 6.63 5.86 22.02
CA ALA A 223 7.64 6.46 22.90
C ALA A 223 7.37 7.95 23.09
N GLN A 224 7.95 8.53 24.13
CA GLN A 224 8.00 9.99 24.25
C GLN A 224 8.94 10.55 23.16
N ALA A 225 8.42 11.46 22.36
CA ALA A 225 9.26 12.20 21.42
C ALA A 225 10.14 13.22 22.19
N PRO A 226 11.36 13.51 21.74
CA PRO A 226 12.10 14.67 22.18
C PRO A 226 11.29 15.96 21.96
N GLU A 227 11.67 17.04 22.68
CA GLU A 227 11.01 18.33 22.47
C GLU A 227 11.10 18.74 20.99
N ALA A 228 9.98 19.12 20.38
CA ALA A 228 9.90 19.47 18.96
C ALA A 228 10.92 20.53 18.53
N LYS A 229 11.26 21.47 19.43
CA LYS A 229 12.30 22.49 19.20
C LYS A 229 13.73 21.94 19.07
N ALA A 230 13.97 20.67 19.48
CA ALA A 230 15.27 20.01 19.37
C ALA A 230 15.36 19.12 18.12
N LEU A 231 14.30 19.06 17.33
CA LEU A 231 14.21 18.19 16.14
C LEU A 231 14.22 19.03 14.86
N SER A 232 14.98 18.56 13.89
CA SER A 232 15.04 19.16 12.57
C SER A 232 13.78 18.86 11.79
N LYS A 233 13.28 19.85 11.02
CA LYS A 233 12.21 19.66 10.07
C LYS A 233 12.81 19.15 8.76
N ALA A 234 12.38 17.97 8.33
CA ALA A 234 12.79 17.37 7.06
C ALA A 234 12.31 18.21 5.87
N GLU A 235 13.17 18.41 4.89
CA GLU A 235 12.91 19.16 3.66
C GLU A 235 13.31 18.30 2.45
N PRO A 236 12.47 18.21 1.40
CA PRO A 236 12.85 17.52 0.18
C PRO A 236 13.91 18.33 -0.56
N MET A 237 14.89 17.66 -1.14
CA MET A 237 15.89 18.29 -1.98
C MET A 237 16.10 17.52 -3.26
N THR A 238 16.37 18.23 -4.34
CA THR A 238 16.73 17.67 -5.63
C THR A 238 17.99 18.36 -6.10
N TYR A 239 18.96 17.60 -6.59
CA TYR A 239 20.22 18.12 -7.09
C TYR A 239 20.66 17.33 -8.32
N GLU A 240 21.50 17.97 -9.14
CA GLU A 240 22.11 17.33 -10.29
C GLU A 240 23.27 16.42 -9.83
N SER A 241 23.24 15.18 -10.25
CA SER A 241 24.25 14.16 -10.02
C SER A 241 25.14 13.99 -11.25
N ALA A 242 26.07 13.04 -11.18
CA ALA A 242 26.97 12.72 -12.28
C ALA A 242 26.19 12.39 -13.57
N GLY A 243 26.63 12.94 -14.70
CA GLY A 243 25.99 12.71 -16.01
C GLY A 243 24.69 13.47 -16.25
N GLY A 244 24.38 14.47 -15.43
CA GLY A 244 23.16 15.29 -15.58
C GLY A 244 21.88 14.65 -15.06
N CYS A 245 21.99 13.50 -14.39
CA CYS A 245 20.84 12.86 -13.75
C CYS A 245 20.43 13.60 -12.49
N LEU A 246 19.13 13.73 -12.27
CA LEU A 246 18.60 14.27 -11.03
C LEU A 246 18.67 13.21 -9.92
N ALA A 247 19.16 13.63 -8.75
CA ALA A 247 19.13 12.84 -7.53
C ALA A 247 18.25 13.53 -6.49
N HIS A 248 17.58 12.74 -5.68
CA HIS A 248 16.64 13.20 -4.68
C HIS A 248 17.10 12.81 -3.28
N GLY A 249 16.83 13.63 -2.30
CA GLY A 249 17.16 13.38 -0.92
C GLY A 249 16.23 14.11 0.03
N ILE A 250 16.40 13.81 1.31
CA ILE A 250 15.72 14.51 2.39
C ILE A 250 16.80 15.19 3.23
N TYR A 251 16.71 16.50 3.34
CA TYR A 251 17.64 17.31 4.11
C TYR A 251 17.06 17.62 5.49
N TYR A 252 17.87 17.44 6.49
CA TYR A 252 17.57 17.80 7.88
C TYR A 252 18.48 18.95 8.27
N PRO A 253 18.02 20.22 8.21
CA PRO A 253 18.82 21.37 8.60
C PRO A 253 19.23 21.29 10.07
N PRO A 254 20.40 21.83 10.45
CA PRO A 254 20.85 21.85 11.84
C PRO A 254 19.90 22.67 12.70
N VAL A 255 19.64 22.21 13.93
CA VAL A 255 18.81 22.90 14.91
C VAL A 255 19.66 23.34 16.08
N GLY A 256 19.52 24.63 16.46
CA GLY A 256 20.28 25.23 17.54
C GLY A 256 21.71 25.57 17.17
N SER A 257 22.49 25.94 18.18
CA SER A 257 23.93 26.22 18.05
C SER A 257 24.72 25.22 18.88
N VAL A 258 25.82 24.75 18.34
CA VAL A 258 26.77 23.93 19.10
C VAL A 258 27.79 24.86 19.73
N PRO A 259 27.87 24.95 21.07
CA PRO A 259 28.86 25.82 21.73
C PRO A 259 30.29 25.47 21.30
N GLY A 260 31.05 26.50 20.88
CA GLY A 260 32.44 26.33 20.43
C GLY A 260 32.64 25.86 19.00
N LEU A 261 31.55 25.70 18.22
CA LEU A 261 31.63 25.43 16.79
C LEU A 261 31.67 26.76 16.02
N GLU A 262 32.82 27.07 15.44
CA GLU A 262 32.98 28.19 14.51
C GLU A 262 32.88 27.67 13.07
N GLY A 263 32.03 28.27 12.25
CA GLY A 263 31.80 27.88 10.86
C GLY A 263 30.57 27.00 10.63
N PRO A 264 30.42 26.46 9.42
CA PRO A 264 29.28 25.60 9.08
C PRO A 264 29.35 24.28 9.85
N PRO A 265 28.20 23.73 10.29
CA PRO A 265 28.17 22.44 10.96
C PRO A 265 28.61 21.32 10.01
N PRO A 266 29.13 20.21 10.55
CA PRO A 266 29.49 19.04 9.73
C PRO A 266 28.23 18.47 9.04
N LEU A 267 28.40 18.02 7.80
CA LEU A 267 27.36 17.32 7.04
C LEU A 267 27.48 15.81 7.25
N LEU A 268 26.42 15.17 7.68
CA LEU A 268 26.29 13.71 7.69
C LEU A 268 25.42 13.29 6.51
N VAL A 269 25.97 12.49 5.61
CA VAL A 269 25.23 11.89 4.49
C VAL A 269 24.95 10.44 4.80
N ILE A 270 23.67 10.06 4.77
CA ILE A 270 23.23 8.69 4.96
C ILE A 270 22.66 8.21 3.63
N VAL A 271 23.25 7.15 3.08
CA VAL A 271 22.76 6.50 1.86
C VAL A 271 22.02 5.24 2.28
N HIS A 272 20.80 5.05 1.75
CA HIS A 272 20.05 3.83 2.03
C HIS A 272 20.79 2.59 1.55
N GLY A 273 20.62 1.49 2.23
CA GLY A 273 21.11 0.19 1.80
C GLY A 273 20.07 -0.56 0.97
N GLY A 274 20.43 -1.79 0.61
CA GLY A 274 19.57 -2.73 -0.07
C GLY A 274 19.77 -2.76 -1.57
N PRO A 275 19.50 -3.88 -2.22
CA PRO A 275 19.48 -4.02 -3.67
C PRO A 275 18.09 -3.84 -4.25
N THR A 276 17.15 -3.42 -3.48
CA THR A 276 15.73 -3.38 -3.87
C THR A 276 15.24 -1.98 -3.98
#